data_576bba0c5b6e623a8a3294e42fa0ccfe
#
_entry.id   576bba0c5b6e623a8a3294e42fa0ccfe
#
_cell.length_a   1.000
_cell.length_b   1.000
_cell.length_c   1.000
_cell.angle_alpha   90.00
_cell.angle_beta   90.00
_cell.angle_gamma   90.00
#
_symmetry.space_group_name_H-M   'P 1'
#
loop_
_entity.id
_entity.type
_entity.pdbx_description
1 polymer ?
#
loop_
_entity_poly.entity_id
_entity_poly.type
_entity_poly.pdbx_seq_one_letter_code
_entity_poly.pdbx_strand_id
1 'polypeptide(L)'
;MFSNEQWLANSGGDFYNGVATQSLRFDDGSTHVLNKTFSNAVDDAKKMTISVWAKRGNLSGSTQVIISAYTGVRFVGDLSWYSNNTLRFDPGGNGNGASNSYTIETDAVFRDVGAWYHIVLAYDTTQGTDTNRIKIYVNGILQSASAVSGNTYPTLNYEHTYSYNGANNQIGNYTSVASGPLDGYLAEFNFIDGQALDPTSFGETKNGVWIPIEYTGSYG
;
A
#
# COMPACT_ATOMS: atom_id res chain seq x y z
N MET A 1 15.41 -31.35 27.87
CA MET A 1 14.53 -30.43 28.61
C MET A 1 14.91 -29.03 28.15
N PHE A 2 14.09 -28.37 27.32
CA PHE A 2 14.39 -27.01 26.90
C PHE A 2 14.02 -26.06 28.04
N SER A 3 14.94 -25.17 28.43
CA SER A 3 14.65 -24.17 29.47
C SER A 3 13.69 -23.12 28.92
N ASN A 4 12.78 -22.61 29.73
CA ASN A 4 11.86 -21.51 29.37
C ASN A 4 12.60 -20.25 28.87
N GLU A 5 13.85 -20.10 29.25
CA GLU A 5 14.71 -18.97 28.85
C GLU A 5 15.10 -19.01 27.37
N GLN A 6 15.20 -20.21 26.75
CA GLN A 6 15.48 -20.33 25.32
C GLN A 6 14.30 -19.90 24.45
N TRP A 7 13.08 -20.01 24.94
CA TRP A 7 11.88 -19.51 24.24
C TRP A 7 11.74 -18.00 24.33
N LEU A 8 12.16 -17.40 25.46
CA LEU A 8 12.15 -15.96 25.69
C LEU A 8 13.32 -15.23 25.00
N ALA A 9 14.46 -15.87 24.87
CA ALA A 9 15.65 -15.27 24.24
C ALA A 9 15.51 -15.11 22.71
N ASN A 10 14.60 -15.87 22.07
CA ASN A 10 14.38 -15.80 20.62
C ASN A 10 13.05 -15.13 20.24
N SER A 11 12.20 -14.77 21.20
CA SER A 11 10.86 -14.23 20.93
C SER A 11 10.81 -12.71 20.89
N GLY A 12 11.94 -12.04 21.08
CA GLY A 12 11.89 -10.62 21.38
C GLY A 12 12.41 -9.68 20.37
N GLY A 13 12.91 -10.15 19.32
CA GLY A 13 13.74 -9.08 19.19
C GLY A 13 13.79 -8.33 17.95
N ASP A 14 13.84 -8.95 16.88
CA ASP A 14 14.31 -8.20 15.71
C ASP A 14 13.21 -7.38 15.02
N PHE A 15 11.93 -7.78 15.16
CA PHE A 15 10.83 -7.02 14.58
C PHE A 15 10.59 -5.67 15.31
N TYR A 16 10.67 -5.68 16.65
CA TYR A 16 10.49 -4.47 17.47
C TYR A 16 11.85 -3.79 17.72
N ASN A 17 12.47 -3.31 16.66
CA ASN A 17 13.78 -2.66 16.71
C ASN A 17 13.77 -1.19 17.15
N GLY A 18 12.61 -0.71 17.62
CA GLY A 18 12.42 0.69 18.04
C GLY A 18 11.96 1.64 16.92
N VAL A 19 11.80 1.17 15.70
CA VAL A 19 11.28 1.96 14.58
C VAL A 19 9.75 1.92 14.62
N ALA A 20 9.14 0.74 14.42
CA ALA A 20 7.69 0.58 14.48
C ALA A 20 7.22 0.38 15.95
N THR A 21 7.19 1.45 16.73
CA THR A 21 6.82 1.39 18.14
C THR A 21 5.31 1.47 18.40
N GLN A 22 4.53 1.91 17.43
CA GLN A 22 3.09 2.13 17.54
C GLN A 22 2.37 1.71 16.26
N SER A 23 1.07 1.42 16.39
CA SER A 23 0.18 1.16 15.27
C SER A 23 -1.18 1.76 15.53
N LEU A 24 -1.89 2.12 14.45
CA LEU A 24 -3.27 2.55 14.50
C LEU A 24 -4.19 1.36 14.23
N ARG A 25 -5.22 1.19 15.07
CA ARG A 25 -6.30 0.21 14.87
C ARG A 25 -7.42 0.82 14.04
N PHE A 26 -7.81 0.13 12.99
CA PHE A 26 -9.00 0.39 12.18
C PHE A 26 -10.03 -0.71 12.43
N ASP A 27 -11.31 -0.36 12.42
CA ASP A 27 -12.43 -1.24 12.68
C ASP A 27 -13.48 -1.09 11.57
N ASP A 28 -13.86 -2.19 10.93
CA ASP A 28 -14.79 -2.18 9.81
C ASP A 28 -16.24 -1.92 10.20
N GLY A 29 -16.57 -2.04 11.48
CA GLY A 29 -17.87 -1.64 12.06
C GLY A 29 -18.02 -0.14 12.28
N SER A 30 -16.98 0.66 12.01
CA SER A 30 -16.96 2.11 12.21
C SER A 30 -16.27 2.84 11.04
N THR A 31 -16.46 4.16 10.97
CA THR A 31 -15.86 4.99 9.91
C THR A 31 -14.51 5.57 10.34
N HIS A 32 -13.62 4.72 10.86
CA HIS A 32 -12.28 5.16 11.23
C HIS A 32 -11.44 5.42 9.98
N VAL A 33 -11.05 6.67 9.77
CA VAL A 33 -10.26 7.09 8.62
C VAL A 33 -9.29 8.21 8.99
N LEU A 34 -8.18 8.27 8.26
CA LEU A 34 -7.31 9.44 8.23
C LEU A 34 -7.45 10.11 6.87
N ASN A 35 -7.63 11.43 6.85
CA ASN A 35 -7.83 12.18 5.62
C ASN A 35 -6.74 13.22 5.42
N LYS A 36 -6.31 13.38 4.18
CA LYS A 36 -5.45 14.48 3.73
C LYS A 36 -5.89 14.95 2.35
N THR A 37 -6.22 16.23 2.24
CA THR A 37 -6.42 16.88 0.94
C THR A 37 -5.15 17.65 0.57
N PHE A 38 -4.60 17.36 -0.59
CA PHE A 38 -3.46 18.08 -1.12
C PHE A 38 -3.92 19.34 -1.84
N SER A 39 -3.30 20.50 -1.53
CA SER A 39 -3.63 21.81 -2.11
C SER A 39 -2.59 22.30 -3.11
N ASN A 40 -1.49 21.58 -3.27
CA ASN A 40 -0.43 21.89 -4.21
C ASN A 40 -0.42 20.90 -5.36
N ALA A 41 0.17 21.28 -6.49
CA ALA A 41 0.45 20.33 -7.56
C ALA A 41 1.45 19.28 -7.05
N VAL A 42 1.30 18.04 -7.53
CA VAL A 42 2.26 16.98 -7.32
C VAL A 42 3.60 17.32 -7.96
N ASP A 43 4.70 16.86 -7.39
CA ASP A 43 6.02 17.02 -7.97
C ASP A 43 6.15 16.20 -9.26
N ASP A 44 5.74 14.94 -9.24
CA ASP A 44 5.69 14.08 -10.43
C ASP A 44 4.60 13.00 -10.30
N ALA A 45 3.39 13.29 -10.79
CA ALA A 45 2.27 12.34 -10.76
C ALA A 45 2.51 11.03 -11.54
N LYS A 46 3.67 10.87 -12.16
CA LYS A 46 4.08 9.64 -12.87
C LYS A 46 4.88 8.70 -11.99
N LYS A 47 5.29 9.17 -10.80
CA LYS A 47 6.06 8.38 -9.83
C LYS A 47 5.53 8.57 -8.43
N MET A 48 5.48 7.51 -7.67
CA MET A 48 5.24 7.54 -6.22
C MET A 48 5.66 6.23 -5.56
N THR A 49 5.79 6.27 -4.24
CA THR A 49 5.91 5.07 -3.42
C THR A 49 4.91 5.13 -2.27
N ILE A 50 4.23 4.02 -2.01
CA ILE A 50 3.48 3.79 -0.79
C ILE A 50 4.18 2.67 -0.05
N SER A 51 4.56 2.90 1.22
CA SER A 51 5.11 1.88 2.10
C SER A 51 4.30 1.85 3.38
N VAL A 52 3.90 0.66 3.82
CA VAL A 52 3.11 0.48 5.03
C VAL A 52 3.29 -0.91 5.63
N TRP A 53 3.39 -0.98 6.93
CA TRP A 53 3.21 -2.23 7.68
C TRP A 53 1.73 -2.39 8.00
N ALA A 54 1.13 -3.46 7.50
CA ALA A 54 -0.29 -3.74 7.68
C ALA A 54 -0.51 -5.13 8.28
N LYS A 55 -1.43 -5.21 9.24
CA LYS A 55 -1.90 -6.47 9.81
C LYS A 55 -3.41 -6.51 9.70
N ARG A 56 -3.94 -7.59 9.13
CA ARG A 56 -5.38 -7.77 8.97
C ARG A 56 -6.04 -8.14 10.29
N GLY A 57 -7.22 -7.62 10.55
CA GLY A 57 -8.03 -7.99 11.71
C GLY A 57 -8.96 -9.17 11.40
N ASN A 58 -9.47 -9.24 10.17
CA ASN A 58 -10.35 -10.29 9.71
C ASN A 58 -10.18 -10.62 8.22
N LEU A 59 -10.89 -11.65 7.76
CA LEU A 59 -11.02 -12.05 6.35
C LEU A 59 -12.51 -11.95 5.97
N SER A 60 -13.03 -10.74 5.88
CA SER A 60 -14.47 -10.48 5.71
C SER A 60 -15.05 -10.93 4.37
N GLY A 61 -14.22 -11.31 3.39
CA GLY A 61 -14.66 -11.58 2.01
C GLY A 61 -15.06 -10.33 1.24
N SER A 62 -14.89 -9.16 1.83
CA SER A 62 -15.08 -7.85 1.22
C SER A 62 -13.75 -7.16 0.99
N THR A 63 -13.72 -6.17 0.09
CA THR A 63 -12.54 -5.32 -0.10
C THR A 63 -12.28 -4.50 1.15
N GLN A 64 -11.02 -4.43 1.60
CA GLN A 64 -10.56 -3.62 2.72
C GLN A 64 -9.49 -2.65 2.20
N VAL A 65 -9.78 -1.37 2.22
CA VAL A 65 -8.94 -0.34 1.62
C VAL A 65 -7.88 0.13 2.59
N ILE A 66 -6.62 0.02 2.20
CA ILE A 66 -5.49 0.58 2.95
C ILE A 66 -5.43 2.09 2.74
N ILE A 67 -5.40 2.51 1.48
CA ILE A 67 -5.46 3.93 1.10
C ILE A 67 -6.24 4.08 -0.21
N SER A 68 -6.98 5.18 -0.33
CA SER A 68 -7.61 5.60 -1.56
C SER A 68 -7.41 7.09 -1.82
N ALA A 69 -7.59 7.52 -3.07
CA ALA A 69 -7.50 8.90 -3.51
C ALA A 69 -8.60 9.25 -4.49
N TYR A 70 -9.18 10.45 -4.38
CA TYR A 70 -10.26 10.94 -5.24
C TYR A 70 -10.26 12.46 -5.38
N THR A 71 -10.58 12.98 -6.56
CA THR A 71 -10.64 14.44 -6.81
C THR A 71 -12.01 14.93 -7.24
N GLY A 72 -12.99 14.07 -7.46
CA GLY A 72 -14.26 14.43 -8.11
C GLY A 72 -14.22 14.48 -9.63
N VAL A 73 -13.02 14.59 -10.22
CA VAL A 73 -12.82 14.65 -11.68
C VAL A 73 -11.90 13.53 -12.19
N ARG A 74 -11.13 12.91 -11.30
CA ARG A 74 -10.29 11.73 -11.59
C ARG A 74 -10.91 10.48 -11.00
N PHE A 75 -10.62 9.34 -11.60
CA PHE A 75 -11.04 8.05 -11.03
C PHE A 75 -10.41 7.81 -9.66
N VAL A 76 -11.14 7.06 -8.84
CA VAL A 76 -10.64 6.63 -7.53
C VAL A 76 -9.43 5.74 -7.74
N GLY A 77 -8.30 6.10 -7.09
CA GLY A 77 -7.18 5.19 -6.91
C GLY A 77 -7.32 4.47 -5.57
N ASP A 78 -6.92 3.20 -5.50
CA ASP A 78 -6.86 2.48 -4.23
C ASP A 78 -5.74 1.43 -4.17
N LEU A 79 -5.23 1.22 -2.97
CA LEU A 79 -4.45 0.04 -2.58
C LEU A 79 -5.27 -0.70 -1.54
N SER A 80 -5.59 -1.95 -1.78
CA SER A 80 -6.54 -2.68 -0.96
C SER A 80 -6.22 -4.18 -0.85
N TRP A 81 -6.66 -4.78 0.25
CA TRP A 81 -6.91 -6.21 0.33
C TRP A 81 -8.21 -6.50 -0.41
N TYR A 82 -8.13 -7.23 -1.52
CA TYR A 82 -9.33 -7.54 -2.29
C TYR A 82 -10.11 -8.72 -1.66
N SER A 83 -11.36 -8.90 -2.08
CA SER A 83 -12.28 -9.89 -1.49
C SER A 83 -11.77 -11.34 -1.57
N ASN A 84 -10.89 -11.68 -2.52
CA ASN A 84 -10.22 -12.98 -2.67
C ASN A 84 -8.92 -13.08 -1.86
N ASN A 85 -8.59 -12.05 -1.05
CA ASN A 85 -7.41 -11.93 -0.19
C ASN A 85 -6.08 -11.66 -0.92
N THR A 86 -6.12 -11.21 -2.16
CA THR A 86 -4.96 -10.66 -2.87
C THR A 86 -4.73 -9.20 -2.48
N LEU A 87 -3.58 -8.63 -2.85
CA LEU A 87 -3.38 -7.19 -2.91
C LEU A 87 -3.77 -6.68 -4.29
N ARG A 88 -4.57 -5.63 -4.31
CA ARG A 88 -4.98 -4.95 -5.53
C ARG A 88 -4.58 -3.48 -5.46
N PHE A 89 -4.12 -2.96 -6.57
CA PHE A 89 -3.80 -1.55 -6.74
C PHE A 89 -4.43 -0.99 -8.01
N ASP A 90 -5.08 0.17 -7.87
CA ASP A 90 -5.55 1.01 -8.96
C ASP A 90 -4.93 2.41 -8.81
N PRO A 91 -4.22 2.93 -9.82
CA PRO A 91 -3.63 4.27 -9.74
C PRO A 91 -4.68 5.39 -9.77
N GLY A 92 -5.95 5.10 -10.06
CA GLY A 92 -6.90 6.13 -10.44
C GLY A 92 -6.51 6.74 -11.78
N GLY A 93 -6.66 8.04 -11.95
CA GLY A 93 -6.05 8.76 -13.06
C GLY A 93 -6.95 9.66 -13.88
N ASN A 94 -6.46 10.08 -15.03
CA ASN A 94 -7.05 11.14 -15.86
C ASN A 94 -8.49 10.88 -16.26
N GLY A 95 -9.42 11.60 -15.63
CA GLY A 95 -10.87 11.48 -15.77
C GLY A 95 -11.45 11.97 -17.08
N ASN A 96 -10.83 11.72 -18.24
CA ASN A 96 -11.41 12.03 -19.53
C ASN A 96 -12.36 10.91 -20.01
N GLY A 97 -13.29 10.48 -19.15
CA GLY A 97 -14.45 9.69 -19.57
C GLY A 97 -14.16 8.24 -20.00
N ALA A 98 -12.94 7.78 -19.95
CA ALA A 98 -12.62 6.39 -20.19
C ALA A 98 -12.50 5.67 -18.84
N SER A 99 -13.28 4.63 -18.66
CA SER A 99 -13.21 3.68 -17.57
C SER A 99 -11.95 2.81 -17.66
N ASN A 100 -10.78 3.45 -17.75
CA ASN A 100 -9.51 2.76 -17.80
C ASN A 100 -8.95 2.64 -16.37
N SER A 101 -9.54 1.75 -15.60
CA SER A 101 -8.90 1.32 -14.37
C SER A 101 -7.75 0.38 -14.75
N TYR A 102 -6.53 0.82 -14.47
CA TYR A 102 -5.33 0.01 -14.62
C TYR A 102 -5.11 -0.82 -13.37
N THR A 103 -6.05 -1.65 -13.06
CA THR A 103 -6.03 -2.45 -11.83
C THR A 103 -5.02 -3.59 -11.96
N ILE A 104 -4.06 -3.64 -11.04
CA ILE A 104 -3.06 -4.70 -10.92
C ILE A 104 -3.34 -5.48 -9.64
N GLU A 105 -3.28 -6.80 -9.73
CA GLU A 105 -3.58 -7.71 -8.63
C GLU A 105 -2.47 -8.76 -8.48
N THR A 106 -2.06 -9.05 -7.24
CA THR A 106 -1.06 -10.08 -6.96
C THR A 106 -1.64 -11.48 -7.18
N ASP A 107 -0.78 -12.41 -7.63
CA ASP A 107 -1.15 -13.83 -7.70
C ASP A 107 -1.20 -14.46 -6.30
N ALA A 108 -0.37 -13.95 -5.38
CA ALA A 108 -0.33 -14.39 -3.99
C ALA A 108 -1.53 -13.90 -3.19
N VAL A 109 -1.97 -14.72 -2.23
CA VAL A 109 -3.03 -14.42 -1.27
C VAL A 109 -2.46 -14.25 0.14
N PHE A 110 -3.03 -13.33 0.92
CA PHE A 110 -2.53 -12.91 2.23
C PHE A 110 -3.62 -13.15 3.28
N ARG A 111 -3.64 -14.35 3.90
CA ARG A 111 -4.72 -14.82 4.77
C ARG A 111 -4.33 -14.94 6.24
N ASP A 112 -3.07 -14.74 6.59
CA ASP A 112 -2.64 -14.81 7.98
C ASP A 112 -2.96 -13.49 8.69
N VAL A 113 -4.01 -13.51 9.52
CA VAL A 113 -4.41 -12.37 10.35
C VAL A 113 -3.48 -12.15 11.56
N GLY A 114 -2.61 -13.11 11.86
CA GLY A 114 -1.57 -13.00 12.88
C GLY A 114 -0.32 -12.26 12.41
N ALA A 115 -0.08 -12.25 11.10
CA ALA A 115 1.15 -11.72 10.53
C ALA A 115 1.07 -10.20 10.23
N TRP A 116 2.19 -9.52 10.38
CA TRP A 116 2.44 -8.23 9.78
C TRP A 116 2.97 -8.42 8.35
N TYR A 117 2.43 -7.66 7.43
CA TYR A 117 2.87 -7.58 6.04
C TYR A 117 3.44 -6.19 5.79
N HIS A 118 4.72 -6.11 5.43
CA HIS A 118 5.28 -4.88 4.89
C HIS A 118 4.96 -4.79 3.41
N ILE A 119 4.11 -3.86 3.03
CA ILE A 119 3.69 -3.66 1.65
C ILE A 119 4.42 -2.43 1.11
N VAL A 120 5.12 -2.59 -0.01
CA VAL A 120 5.69 -1.46 -0.75
C VAL A 120 5.15 -1.50 -2.16
N LEU A 121 4.48 -0.43 -2.57
CA LEU A 121 4.04 -0.17 -3.92
C LEU A 121 4.97 0.87 -4.53
N ALA A 122 5.71 0.50 -5.57
CA ALA A 122 6.51 1.41 -6.38
C ALA A 122 5.82 1.63 -7.73
N TYR A 123 5.47 2.87 -8.02
CA TYR A 123 4.81 3.31 -9.24
C TYR A 123 5.74 4.20 -10.05
N ASP A 124 6.01 3.84 -11.32
CA ASP A 124 6.82 4.62 -12.24
C ASP A 124 6.38 4.38 -13.70
N THR A 125 5.47 5.20 -14.19
CA THR A 125 4.97 5.08 -15.56
C THR A 125 5.91 5.64 -16.63
N THR A 126 7.08 6.16 -16.25
CA THR A 126 8.11 6.55 -17.21
C THR A 126 8.92 5.36 -17.75
N GLN A 127 8.68 4.15 -17.20
CA GLN A 127 9.31 2.92 -17.66
C GLN A 127 8.83 2.52 -19.04
N GLY A 128 9.79 2.20 -19.96
CA GLY A 128 9.49 1.78 -21.32
C GLY A 128 8.70 0.46 -21.36
N THR A 129 9.05 -0.50 -20.49
CA THR A 129 8.34 -1.77 -20.34
C THR A 129 7.16 -1.57 -19.38
N ASP A 130 5.97 -1.88 -19.83
CA ASP A 130 4.72 -1.65 -19.09
C ASP A 130 4.64 -2.43 -17.77
N THR A 131 5.08 -3.68 -17.73
CA THR A 131 5.14 -4.51 -16.53
C THR A 131 6.11 -3.99 -15.46
N ASN A 132 6.98 -3.04 -15.81
CA ASN A 132 7.87 -2.38 -14.85
C ASN A 132 7.27 -1.11 -14.22
N ARG A 133 6.09 -0.67 -14.66
CA ARG A 133 5.46 0.58 -14.21
C ARG A 133 4.82 0.49 -12.85
N ILE A 134 4.43 -0.71 -12.43
CA ILE A 134 3.86 -0.98 -11.10
C ILE A 134 4.56 -2.21 -10.53
N LYS A 135 5.12 -2.07 -9.33
CA LYS A 135 5.74 -3.16 -8.60
C LYS A 135 5.17 -3.20 -7.18
N ILE A 136 4.68 -4.36 -6.79
CA ILE A 136 4.18 -4.62 -5.44
C ILE A 136 5.16 -5.55 -4.75
N TYR A 137 5.68 -5.14 -3.61
CA TYR A 137 6.54 -5.96 -2.77
C TYR A 137 5.83 -6.28 -1.46
N VAL A 138 6.02 -7.48 -0.97
CA VAL A 138 5.58 -7.88 0.37
C VAL A 138 6.76 -8.47 1.13
N ASN A 139 7.05 -7.93 2.30
CA ASN A 139 8.20 -8.31 3.14
C ASN A 139 9.53 -8.32 2.35
N GLY A 140 9.76 -7.29 1.55
CA GLY A 140 10.95 -7.12 0.73
C GLY A 140 10.98 -7.93 -0.57
N ILE A 141 9.99 -8.79 -0.83
CA ILE A 141 9.95 -9.70 -1.98
C ILE A 141 8.98 -9.16 -3.04
N LEU A 142 9.48 -8.98 -4.29
CA LEU A 142 8.64 -8.63 -5.43
C LEU A 142 7.58 -9.72 -5.68
N GLN A 143 6.32 -9.31 -5.74
CA GLN A 143 5.20 -10.19 -6.01
C GLN A 143 4.98 -10.34 -7.51
N SER A 144 4.64 -11.57 -7.94
CA SER A 144 3.99 -11.75 -9.24
C SER A 144 2.62 -11.09 -9.20
N ALA A 145 2.36 -10.22 -10.17
CA ALA A 145 1.12 -9.48 -10.25
C ALA A 145 0.78 -9.22 -11.71
N SER A 146 -0.50 -9.21 -12.03
CA SER A 146 -1.00 -9.07 -13.39
C SER A 146 -2.16 -8.08 -13.46
N ALA A 147 -2.40 -7.54 -14.67
CA ALA A 147 -3.56 -6.72 -14.94
C ALA A 147 -4.85 -7.54 -14.86
N VAL A 148 -5.86 -7.01 -14.16
CA VAL A 148 -7.12 -7.71 -13.95
C VAL A 148 -7.99 -7.63 -15.20
N SER A 149 -8.53 -8.78 -15.62
CA SER A 149 -9.62 -8.99 -16.58
C SER A 149 -9.80 -7.90 -17.65
N GLY A 150 -9.01 -7.96 -18.71
CA GLY A 150 -9.10 -7.04 -19.85
C GLY A 150 -8.45 -5.68 -19.65
N ASN A 151 -7.99 -5.38 -18.46
CA ASN A 151 -7.18 -4.20 -18.18
C ASN A 151 -5.73 -4.43 -18.59
N THR A 152 -5.07 -3.35 -18.94
CA THR A 152 -3.64 -3.32 -19.26
C THR A 152 -2.89 -2.61 -18.16
N TYR A 153 -1.57 -2.68 -18.19
CA TYR A 153 -0.75 -1.79 -17.36
C TYR A 153 -0.95 -0.33 -17.80
N PRO A 154 -0.76 0.65 -16.89
CA PRO A 154 -0.84 2.06 -17.25
C PRO A 154 0.01 2.39 -18.48
N THR A 155 -0.49 3.29 -19.32
CA THR A 155 0.28 3.78 -20.47
C THR A 155 1.52 4.54 -20.02
N LEU A 156 2.48 4.73 -20.92
CA LEU A 156 3.66 5.55 -20.66
C LEU A 156 3.26 6.95 -20.21
N ASN A 157 3.89 7.44 -19.14
CA ASN A 157 3.61 8.74 -18.52
C ASN A 157 2.17 8.92 -18.00
N TYR A 158 1.50 7.82 -17.63
CA TYR A 158 0.18 7.91 -17.01
C TYR A 158 0.29 8.50 -15.59
N GLU A 159 -0.56 9.47 -15.28
CA GLU A 159 -0.58 10.16 -13.99
C GLU A 159 -1.59 9.52 -13.04
N HIS A 160 -1.15 9.24 -11.80
CA HIS A 160 -2.01 8.75 -10.73
C HIS A 160 -2.87 9.86 -10.12
N THR A 161 -3.86 9.46 -9.29
CA THR A 161 -4.74 10.41 -8.59
C THR A 161 -4.18 10.88 -7.24
N TYR A 162 -3.34 10.07 -6.59
CA TYR A 162 -2.76 10.38 -5.28
C TYR A 162 -1.94 11.67 -5.34
N SER A 163 -1.92 12.43 -4.24
CA SER A 163 -1.27 13.74 -4.11
C SER A 163 -1.62 14.79 -5.17
N TYR A 164 -2.50 14.49 -6.13
CA TYR A 164 -2.96 15.48 -7.10
C TYR A 164 -3.65 16.65 -6.43
N ASN A 165 -3.50 17.86 -6.99
CA ASN A 165 -4.12 19.06 -6.44
C ASN A 165 -5.64 18.89 -6.28
N GLY A 166 -6.13 19.04 -5.05
CA GLY A 166 -7.51 18.78 -4.68
C GLY A 166 -7.85 17.32 -4.43
N ALA A 167 -6.89 16.40 -4.54
CA ALA A 167 -7.14 15.01 -4.19
C ALA A 167 -7.32 14.84 -2.68
N ASN A 168 -8.45 14.27 -2.30
CA ASN A 168 -8.67 13.78 -0.95
C ASN A 168 -8.11 12.36 -0.88
N ASN A 169 -7.06 12.19 -0.09
CA ASN A 169 -6.49 10.88 0.21
C ASN A 169 -7.04 10.40 1.54
N GLN A 170 -7.48 9.15 1.59
CA GLN A 170 -8.08 8.55 2.76
C GLN A 170 -7.44 7.20 3.06
N ILE A 171 -6.94 7.03 4.29
CA ILE A 171 -6.44 5.77 4.81
C ILE A 171 -7.57 5.10 5.57
N GLY A 172 -7.79 3.81 5.33
CA GLY A 172 -8.75 2.97 6.05
C GLY A 172 -10.12 2.83 5.39
N ASN A 173 -10.41 3.52 4.28
CA ASN A 173 -11.65 3.38 3.52
C ASN A 173 -11.55 4.03 2.13
N TYR A 174 -12.62 3.90 1.31
CA TYR A 174 -12.77 4.68 0.09
C TYR A 174 -13.22 6.11 0.38
N THR A 175 -12.64 7.07 -0.36
CA THR A 175 -12.99 8.50 -0.23
C THR A 175 -14.32 8.87 -0.85
N SER A 176 -14.77 8.13 -1.86
CA SER A 176 -15.95 8.47 -2.67
C SER A 176 -17.23 7.78 -2.22
N VAL A 177 -17.10 6.66 -1.53
CA VAL A 177 -18.21 5.83 -1.05
C VAL A 177 -17.81 5.20 0.28
N ALA A 178 -18.72 5.14 1.24
CA ALA A 178 -18.48 4.48 2.52
C ALA A 178 -18.53 2.94 2.34
N SER A 179 -17.59 2.39 1.55
CA SER A 179 -17.47 0.96 1.33
C SER A 179 -16.00 0.55 1.28
N GLY A 180 -15.70 -0.61 1.83
CA GLY A 180 -14.31 -1.11 1.91
C GLY A 180 -13.57 -0.67 3.17
N PRO A 181 -14.24 -0.57 4.33
CA PRO A 181 -13.56 -0.20 5.56
C PRO A 181 -12.49 -1.24 5.90
N LEU A 182 -11.35 -0.74 6.36
CA LEU A 182 -10.25 -1.57 6.82
C LEU A 182 -10.57 -2.13 8.22
N ASP A 183 -10.35 -3.42 8.42
CA ASP A 183 -10.22 -4.02 9.73
C ASP A 183 -8.79 -4.51 9.94
N GLY A 184 -8.09 -3.91 10.90
CA GLY A 184 -6.71 -4.27 11.15
C GLY A 184 -5.89 -3.15 11.78
N TYR A 185 -4.59 -3.27 11.61
CA TYR A 185 -3.62 -2.33 12.14
C TYR A 185 -2.69 -1.85 11.04
N LEU A 186 -2.34 -0.57 11.06
CA LEU A 186 -1.33 0.03 10.20
C LEU A 186 -0.23 0.67 11.05
N ALA A 187 1.01 0.52 10.61
CA ALA A 187 2.19 1.16 11.21
C ALA A 187 3.13 1.64 10.08
N GLU A 188 3.97 2.61 10.38
CA GLU A 188 5.01 3.13 9.47
C GLU A 188 4.47 3.41 8.07
N PHE A 189 3.36 4.16 8.00
CA PHE A 189 2.78 4.56 6.73
C PHE A 189 3.58 5.71 6.12
N ASN A 190 4.21 5.46 4.97
CA ASN A 190 4.96 6.44 4.19
C ASN A 190 4.31 6.59 2.81
N PHE A 191 4.08 7.83 2.40
CA PHE A 191 3.73 8.21 1.03
C PHE A 191 4.84 9.11 0.48
N ILE A 192 5.51 8.67 -0.57
CA ILE A 192 6.63 9.40 -1.17
C ILE A 192 6.19 9.86 -2.55
N ASP A 193 6.13 11.17 -2.73
CA ASP A 193 5.77 11.80 -4.01
C ASP A 193 6.98 11.90 -4.95
N GLY A 194 6.77 11.72 -6.24
CA GLY A 194 7.79 11.89 -7.28
C GLY A 194 8.87 10.81 -7.36
N GLN A 195 8.86 9.79 -6.49
CA GLN A 195 9.90 8.77 -6.43
C GLN A 195 9.32 7.36 -6.37
N ALA A 196 9.87 6.44 -7.17
CA ALA A 196 9.59 5.01 -7.10
C ALA A 196 10.75 4.29 -6.42
N LEU A 197 10.60 4.00 -5.13
CA LEU A 197 11.62 3.41 -4.27
C LEU A 197 11.39 1.90 -4.12
N ASP A 198 12.46 1.17 -3.89
CA ASP A 198 12.38 -0.25 -3.55
C ASP A 198 12.18 -0.46 -2.04
N PRO A 199 11.84 -1.68 -1.59
CA PRO A 199 11.52 -1.95 -0.20
C PRO A 199 12.68 -1.76 0.77
N THR A 200 13.94 -1.75 0.31
CA THR A 200 15.12 -1.57 1.18
C THR A 200 15.25 -0.15 1.71
N SER A 201 14.46 0.79 1.15
CA SER A 201 14.32 2.14 1.72
C SER A 201 13.53 2.17 3.04
N PHE A 202 12.75 1.12 3.34
CA PHE A 202 11.80 1.09 4.46
C PHE A 202 11.92 -0.16 5.33
N GLY A 203 12.75 -1.11 4.93
CA GLY A 203 12.95 -2.36 5.65
C GLY A 203 14.28 -3.03 5.29
N GLU A 204 14.72 -3.91 6.16
CA GLU A 204 15.92 -4.72 5.95
C GLU A 204 15.71 -6.16 6.44
N THR A 205 16.53 -7.08 5.95
CA THR A 205 16.58 -8.44 6.51
C THR A 205 17.65 -8.52 7.60
N LYS A 206 17.22 -8.85 8.80
CA LYS A 206 18.12 -9.06 9.94
C LYS A 206 17.84 -10.42 10.56
N ASN A 207 18.86 -11.25 10.67
CA ASN A 207 18.77 -12.63 11.19
C ASN A 207 17.69 -13.47 10.47
N GLY A 208 17.48 -13.24 9.17
CA GLY A 208 16.46 -13.96 8.38
C GLY A 208 15.03 -13.42 8.53
N VAL A 209 14.83 -12.35 9.29
CA VAL A 209 13.54 -11.68 9.47
C VAL A 209 13.55 -10.34 8.76
N TRP A 210 12.49 -10.04 8.01
CA TRP A 210 12.28 -8.71 7.44
C TRP A 210 11.73 -7.77 8.51
N ILE A 211 12.43 -6.66 8.76
CA ILE A 211 12.11 -5.71 9.83
C ILE A 211 12.04 -4.28 9.30
N PRO A 212 11.30 -3.36 9.97
CA PRO A 212 11.24 -1.96 9.58
C PRO A 212 12.58 -1.24 9.81
N ILE A 213 12.88 -0.28 8.93
CA ILE A 213 13.89 0.75 9.17
C ILE A 213 13.26 2.13 9.01
N GLU A 214 13.85 3.14 9.65
CA GLU A 214 13.41 4.52 9.51
C GLU A 214 13.73 5.03 8.09
N TYR A 215 12.73 5.61 7.41
CA TYR A 215 12.95 6.28 6.14
C TYR A 215 13.57 7.66 6.38
N THR A 216 14.75 7.89 5.83
CA THR A 216 15.51 9.14 6.00
C THR A 216 15.61 9.96 4.72
N GLY A 217 14.91 9.56 3.65
CA GLY A 217 14.89 10.27 2.39
C GLY A 217 13.90 11.44 2.35
N SER A 218 13.77 12.07 1.17
CA SER A 218 12.77 13.12 0.94
C SER A 218 11.39 12.51 0.68
N TYR A 219 10.35 13.16 1.17
CA TYR A 219 8.96 12.79 0.89
C TYR A 219 8.38 13.43 -0.40
N GLY A 220 9.16 14.29 -1.06
CA GLY A 220 8.77 15.07 -2.23
C GLY A 220 8.41 16.51 -1.91
#